data_2b25b48d35e69c5dd32a8cba956bf977
#
_entry.id   2b25b48d35e69c5dd32a8cba956bf977
#
_cell.length_a   1.000
_cell.length_b   1.000
_cell.length_c   1.000
_cell.angle_alpha   90.00
_cell.angle_beta   90.00
_cell.angle_gamma   90.00
#
_symmetry.space_group_name_H-M   'P 1'
#
loop_
_entity.id
_entity.type
_entity.pdbx_description
1 polymer ?
#
loop_
_entity_poly.entity_id
_entity_poly.type
_entity_poly.pdbx_seq_one_letter_code
_entity_poly.pdbx_strand_id
1 'polypeptide(L)'
;MAEFIYQMYQARKAHGDKVILDDVTLSFYPGAKIGVVGPNGMGKSTLLKIMAGIEEVSNGDARLTPGYTVGILQQEPPLDDDKTVIENVRMAFGDTIAKVDRFNKIGEEMCDPDCDMDALMAEMGRLQDEIDAADGWDIDSKLGQAMDALQLPDSDMPVNVLSGGERRRVALCKLLLEAPDLLLLDEPTRPRLISYAVF
;
A
#
# COMPACT_ATOMS: atom_id res chain seq x y z
N MET A 1 16.21 -21.92 -2.25
CA MET A 1 16.99 -20.77 -2.78
C MET A 1 16.35 -19.53 -2.19
N ALA A 2 17.13 -18.58 -1.68
CA ALA A 2 16.55 -17.32 -1.22
C ALA A 2 15.97 -16.59 -2.44
N GLU A 3 14.66 -16.35 -2.40
CA GLU A 3 13.94 -15.68 -3.48
C GLU A 3 14.02 -14.18 -3.25
N PHE A 4 14.37 -13.42 -4.28
CA PHE A 4 14.39 -11.97 -4.20
C PHE A 4 12.94 -11.44 -4.24
N ILE A 5 12.62 -10.45 -3.42
CA ILE A 5 11.31 -9.78 -3.46
C ILE A 5 11.19 -8.87 -4.69
N TYR A 6 12.29 -8.22 -5.06
CA TYR A 6 12.35 -7.30 -6.20
C TYR A 6 13.67 -7.41 -6.94
N GLN A 7 13.65 -7.30 -8.26
CA GLN A 7 14.84 -7.35 -9.10
C GLN A 7 14.79 -6.27 -10.18
N MET A 8 15.93 -5.63 -10.39
CA MET A 8 16.23 -4.80 -11.56
C MET A 8 17.44 -5.38 -12.28
N TYR A 9 17.39 -5.43 -13.60
CA TYR A 9 18.50 -5.88 -14.42
C TYR A 9 18.75 -4.90 -15.57
N GLN A 10 19.95 -4.30 -15.58
CA GLN A 10 20.36 -3.31 -16.57
C GLN A 10 19.30 -2.22 -16.83
N ALA A 11 18.60 -1.82 -15.76
CA ALA A 11 17.51 -0.88 -15.86
C ALA A 11 18.02 0.51 -16.21
N ARG A 12 17.45 1.10 -17.27
CA ARG A 12 17.71 2.46 -17.73
C ARG A 12 16.42 3.25 -17.77
N LYS A 13 16.47 4.49 -17.29
CA LYS A 13 15.35 5.42 -17.39
C LYS A 13 15.85 6.75 -17.94
N ALA A 14 15.21 7.25 -18.98
CA ALA A 14 15.46 8.56 -19.55
C ALA A 14 14.14 9.34 -19.70
N HIS A 15 14.20 10.64 -19.51
CA HIS A 15 13.15 11.58 -19.85
C HIS A 15 13.66 12.50 -20.97
N GLY A 16 13.23 12.25 -22.20
CA GLY A 16 13.82 12.85 -23.40
C GLY A 16 15.32 12.54 -23.48
N ASP A 17 16.16 13.56 -23.61
CA ASP A 17 17.62 13.40 -23.70
C ASP A 17 18.31 13.22 -22.34
N LYS A 18 17.58 13.41 -21.22
CA LYS A 18 18.16 13.32 -19.89
C LYS A 18 18.05 11.89 -19.36
N VAL A 19 19.21 11.24 -19.19
CA VAL A 19 19.30 9.95 -18.51
C VAL A 19 19.21 10.17 -17.01
N ILE A 20 18.29 9.46 -16.35
CA ILE A 20 18.03 9.51 -14.91
C ILE A 20 18.66 8.31 -14.20
N LEU A 21 18.46 7.11 -14.76
CA LEU A 21 19.07 5.86 -14.31
C LEU A 21 19.80 5.25 -15.49
N ASP A 22 21.01 4.75 -15.28
CA ASP A 22 21.83 4.15 -16.34
C ASP A 22 22.43 2.84 -15.84
N ASP A 23 22.11 1.74 -16.52
CA ASP A 23 22.60 0.39 -16.27
C ASP A 23 22.51 -0.06 -14.78
N VAL A 24 21.33 0.15 -14.17
CA VAL A 24 21.11 -0.18 -12.76
C VAL A 24 20.73 -1.66 -12.62
N THR A 25 21.54 -2.42 -11.88
CA THR A 25 21.25 -3.82 -11.53
C THR A 25 21.20 -3.95 -10.02
N LEU A 26 20.04 -4.33 -9.48
CA LEU A 26 19.74 -4.44 -8.05
C LEU A 26 18.88 -5.66 -7.78
N SER A 27 19.09 -6.28 -6.62
CA SER A 27 18.23 -7.38 -6.14
C SER A 27 18.03 -7.22 -4.64
N PHE A 28 16.79 -7.33 -4.20
CA PHE A 28 16.41 -7.13 -2.80
C PHE A 28 15.87 -8.42 -2.21
N TYR A 29 16.33 -8.74 -1.01
CA TYR A 29 15.80 -9.85 -0.21
C TYR A 29 14.65 -9.38 0.67
N PRO A 30 13.68 -10.25 0.96
CA PRO A 30 12.68 -9.98 1.99
C PRO A 30 13.33 -9.64 3.35
N GLY A 31 12.74 -8.69 4.08
CA GLY A 31 13.23 -8.26 5.40
C GLY A 31 14.43 -7.30 5.38
N ALA A 32 14.98 -6.95 4.21
CA ALA A 32 16.09 -6.02 4.13
C ALA A 32 15.63 -4.57 4.33
N LYS A 33 16.40 -3.77 5.09
CA LYS A 33 16.20 -2.31 5.26
C LYS A 33 17.26 -1.58 4.47
N ILE A 34 16.85 -0.87 3.41
CA ILE A 34 17.78 -0.27 2.46
C ILE A 34 17.51 1.23 2.35
N GLY A 35 18.57 2.05 2.50
CA GLY A 35 18.51 3.48 2.30
C GLY A 35 19.10 3.89 0.94
N VAL A 36 18.32 4.65 0.15
CA VAL A 36 18.80 5.25 -1.10
C VAL A 36 19.25 6.69 -0.82
N VAL A 37 20.53 6.95 -0.95
CA VAL A 37 21.15 8.24 -0.66
C VAL A 37 21.72 8.89 -1.91
N GLY A 38 21.66 10.20 -1.98
CA GLY A 38 22.21 10.98 -3.08
C GLY A 38 21.66 12.41 -3.12
N PRO A 39 22.28 13.32 -3.87
CA PRO A 39 21.80 14.69 -4.05
C PRO A 39 20.37 14.75 -4.65
N ASN A 40 19.71 15.90 -4.50
CA ASN A 40 18.40 16.12 -5.12
C ASN A 40 18.54 16.12 -6.66
N GLY A 41 17.53 15.57 -7.32
CA GLY A 41 17.49 15.45 -8.77
C GLY A 41 18.30 14.30 -9.37
N MET A 42 18.88 13.41 -8.54
CA MET A 42 19.65 12.24 -8.99
C MET A 42 18.80 10.99 -9.27
N GLY A 43 17.47 11.13 -9.32
CA GLY A 43 16.58 10.01 -9.70
C GLY A 43 16.11 9.10 -8.57
N LYS A 44 16.30 9.45 -7.28
CA LYS A 44 15.83 8.63 -6.15
C LYS A 44 14.32 8.35 -6.21
N SER A 45 13.51 9.39 -6.35
CA SER A 45 12.05 9.25 -6.47
C SER A 45 11.65 8.49 -7.73
N THR A 46 12.37 8.64 -8.84
CA THR A 46 12.15 7.89 -10.07
C THR A 46 12.42 6.40 -9.85
N LEU A 47 13.53 6.07 -9.15
CA LEU A 47 13.82 4.68 -8.78
C LEU A 47 12.68 4.06 -7.95
N LEU A 48 12.23 4.77 -6.91
CA LEU A 48 11.13 4.30 -6.05
C LEU A 48 9.80 4.15 -6.83
N LYS A 49 9.51 5.08 -7.75
CA LYS A 49 8.33 4.99 -8.62
C LYS A 49 8.39 3.80 -9.58
N ILE A 50 9.57 3.49 -10.12
CA ILE A 50 9.77 2.30 -10.94
C ILE A 50 9.56 1.05 -10.08
N MET A 51 10.11 1.01 -8.86
CA MET A 51 9.92 -0.10 -7.94
C MET A 51 8.46 -0.29 -7.54
N ALA A 52 7.70 0.78 -7.45
CA ALA A 52 6.25 0.77 -7.17
C ALA A 52 5.39 0.43 -8.41
N GLY A 53 5.99 0.27 -9.59
CA GLY A 53 5.25 0.04 -10.83
C GLY A 53 4.49 1.27 -11.37
N ILE A 54 4.77 2.46 -10.83
CA ILE A 54 4.14 3.73 -11.28
C ILE A 54 4.80 4.24 -12.57
N GLU A 55 6.11 4.01 -12.70
CA GLU A 55 6.87 4.35 -13.90
C GLU A 55 7.54 3.10 -14.47
N GLU A 56 7.60 3.00 -15.78
CA GLU A 56 8.33 1.94 -16.48
C GLU A 56 9.77 2.34 -16.79
N VAL A 57 10.66 1.36 -16.88
CA VAL A 57 12.03 1.55 -17.37
C VAL A 57 12.01 1.84 -18.87
N SER A 58 12.97 2.62 -19.37
CA SER A 58 13.14 2.86 -20.81
C SER A 58 13.84 1.69 -21.51
N ASN A 59 14.68 0.95 -20.78
CA ASN A 59 15.36 -0.27 -21.23
C ASN A 59 15.77 -1.11 -20.01
N GLY A 60 16.05 -2.40 -20.21
CA GLY A 60 16.32 -3.33 -19.13
C GLY A 60 15.04 -3.95 -18.55
N ASP A 61 15.12 -4.51 -17.37
CA ASP A 61 14.02 -5.16 -16.67
C ASP A 61 13.92 -4.67 -15.22
N ALA A 62 12.69 -4.54 -14.73
CA ALA A 62 12.41 -4.14 -13.36
C ALA A 62 11.10 -4.80 -12.91
N ARG A 63 11.16 -5.73 -11.96
CA ARG A 63 10.01 -6.54 -11.59
C ARG A 63 9.93 -6.86 -10.11
N LEU A 64 8.74 -6.82 -9.59
CA LEU A 64 8.34 -7.43 -8.33
C LEU A 64 8.15 -8.94 -8.57
N THR A 65 8.60 -9.77 -7.65
CA THR A 65 8.37 -11.22 -7.73
C THR A 65 6.88 -11.52 -7.57
N PRO A 66 6.29 -12.38 -8.41
CA PRO A 66 4.88 -12.73 -8.31
C PRO A 66 4.50 -13.23 -6.92
N GLY A 67 3.36 -12.77 -6.41
CA GLY A 67 2.86 -13.12 -5.07
C GLY A 67 3.23 -12.12 -3.97
N TYR A 68 4.15 -11.20 -4.23
CA TYR A 68 4.45 -10.08 -3.32
C TYR A 68 3.69 -8.81 -3.69
N THR A 69 3.44 -7.99 -2.69
CA THR A 69 2.76 -6.69 -2.82
C THR A 69 3.74 -5.54 -2.57
N VAL A 70 3.51 -4.39 -3.20
CA VAL A 70 4.31 -3.19 -3.03
C VAL A 70 3.43 -2.00 -2.67
N GLY A 71 3.87 -1.21 -1.71
CA GLY A 71 3.24 0.04 -1.34
C GLY A 71 4.24 1.19 -1.29
N ILE A 72 3.82 2.38 -1.69
CA ILE A 72 4.68 3.57 -1.72
C ILE A 72 4.03 4.75 -1.01
N LEU A 73 4.77 5.37 -0.11
CA LEU A 73 4.46 6.69 0.43
C LEU A 73 5.17 7.75 -0.40
N GLN A 74 4.43 8.43 -1.26
CA GLN A 74 4.93 9.55 -2.06
C GLN A 74 5.07 10.81 -1.20
N GLN A 75 5.82 11.82 -1.70
CA GLN A 75 5.95 13.12 -1.04
C GLN A 75 4.59 13.84 -0.92
N GLU A 76 3.77 13.74 -1.97
CA GLU A 76 2.38 14.18 -2.00
C GLU A 76 1.51 12.93 -2.19
N PRO A 77 1.07 12.30 -1.10
CA PRO A 77 0.33 11.06 -1.20
C PRO A 77 -1.07 11.29 -1.77
N PRO A 78 -1.54 10.43 -2.69
CA PRO A 78 -2.90 10.50 -3.19
C PRO A 78 -3.88 10.05 -2.10
N LEU A 79 -4.67 10.98 -1.60
CA LEU A 79 -5.83 10.74 -0.75
C LEU A 79 -7.07 11.21 -1.47
N ASP A 80 -8.22 10.64 -1.12
CA ASP A 80 -9.51 11.05 -1.65
C ASP A 80 -9.97 12.32 -0.90
N ASP A 81 -9.92 13.46 -1.58
CA ASP A 81 -10.21 14.78 -1.01
C ASP A 81 -11.69 14.97 -0.66
N ASP A 82 -12.58 14.14 -1.22
CA ASP A 82 -14.01 14.16 -0.95
C ASP A 82 -14.41 13.36 0.30
N LYS A 83 -13.43 12.68 0.91
CA LYS A 83 -13.64 11.81 2.08
C LYS A 83 -12.99 12.36 3.34
N THR A 84 -13.46 11.82 4.47
CA THR A 84 -12.90 12.09 5.79
C THR A 84 -11.60 11.30 6.03
N VAL A 85 -10.92 11.59 7.14
CA VAL A 85 -9.71 10.87 7.58
C VAL A 85 -9.99 9.38 7.73
N ILE A 86 -11.04 9.02 8.49
CA ILE A 86 -11.36 7.62 8.74
C ILE A 86 -11.76 6.87 7.46
N GLU A 87 -12.52 7.51 6.56
CA GLU A 87 -12.90 6.89 5.30
C GLU A 87 -11.70 6.61 4.40
N ASN A 88 -10.71 7.51 4.36
CA ASN A 88 -9.46 7.28 3.64
C ASN A 88 -8.65 6.14 4.23
N VAL A 89 -8.51 6.08 5.56
CA VAL A 89 -7.76 5.00 6.24
C VAL A 89 -8.48 3.66 6.09
N ARG A 90 -9.81 3.65 6.18
CA ARG A 90 -10.66 2.46 6.03
C ARG A 90 -10.53 1.80 4.64
N MET A 91 -10.17 2.57 3.62
CA MET A 91 -9.90 2.02 2.28
C MET A 91 -8.78 0.97 2.26
N ALA A 92 -7.88 0.95 3.26
CA ALA A 92 -6.86 -0.09 3.40
C ALA A 92 -7.45 -1.51 3.55
N PHE A 93 -8.66 -1.60 4.07
CA PHE A 93 -9.39 -2.86 4.28
C PHE A 93 -10.52 -3.09 3.27
N GLY A 94 -10.52 -2.38 2.14
CA GLY A 94 -11.65 -2.38 1.19
C GLY A 94 -12.11 -3.79 0.80
N ASP A 95 -11.18 -4.67 0.46
CA ASP A 95 -11.48 -6.06 0.10
C ASP A 95 -12.05 -6.86 1.28
N THR A 96 -11.49 -6.69 2.47
CA THR A 96 -11.96 -7.38 3.68
C THR A 96 -13.33 -6.88 4.11
N ILE A 97 -13.57 -5.58 4.04
CA ILE A 97 -14.89 -4.97 4.33
C ILE A 97 -15.93 -5.51 3.35
N ALA A 98 -15.62 -5.55 2.06
CA ALA A 98 -16.55 -6.09 1.05
C ALA A 98 -16.91 -7.56 1.32
N LYS A 99 -15.95 -8.36 1.81
CA LYS A 99 -16.20 -9.75 2.21
C LYS A 99 -17.07 -9.85 3.45
N VAL A 100 -16.85 -9.02 4.46
CA VAL A 100 -17.69 -8.94 5.67
C VAL A 100 -19.12 -8.51 5.32
N ASP A 101 -19.27 -7.50 4.46
CA ASP A 101 -20.59 -7.05 4.00
C ASP A 101 -21.31 -8.15 3.21
N ARG A 102 -20.59 -8.89 2.34
CA ARG A 102 -21.16 -10.02 1.61
C ARG A 102 -21.56 -11.16 2.55
N PHE A 103 -20.72 -11.47 3.55
CA PHE A 103 -21.02 -12.48 4.58
C PHE A 103 -22.31 -12.14 5.33
N ASN A 104 -22.48 -10.89 5.77
CA ASN A 104 -23.69 -10.44 6.45
C ASN A 104 -24.92 -10.53 5.54
N LYS A 105 -24.79 -10.13 4.27
CA LYS A 105 -25.85 -10.17 3.29
C LYS A 105 -26.31 -11.60 2.98
N ILE A 106 -25.39 -12.57 2.95
CA ILE A 106 -25.75 -13.99 2.82
C ILE A 106 -26.68 -14.42 3.97
N GLY A 107 -26.39 -13.97 5.21
CA GLY A 107 -27.26 -14.25 6.35
C GLY A 107 -28.70 -13.74 6.17
N GLU A 108 -28.87 -12.59 5.51
CA GLU A 108 -30.19 -12.05 5.14
C GLU A 108 -30.84 -12.87 4.01
N GLU A 109 -30.08 -13.21 2.97
CA GLU A 109 -30.55 -14.01 1.83
C GLU A 109 -31.00 -15.41 2.23
N MET A 110 -30.41 -16.03 3.27
CA MET A 110 -30.80 -17.31 3.83
C MET A 110 -32.20 -17.32 4.49
N CYS A 111 -32.74 -16.13 4.76
CA CYS A 111 -34.12 -16.02 5.28
C CYS A 111 -35.20 -16.17 4.19
N ASP A 112 -34.80 -16.16 2.90
CA ASP A 112 -35.74 -16.38 1.79
C ASP A 112 -36.05 -17.89 1.62
N PRO A 113 -37.32 -18.32 1.65
CA PRO A 113 -37.69 -19.73 1.49
C PRO A 113 -37.26 -20.33 0.14
N ASP A 114 -37.08 -19.51 -0.90
CA ASP A 114 -36.74 -19.94 -2.24
C ASP A 114 -35.23 -19.89 -2.51
N CYS A 115 -34.38 -19.60 -1.50
CA CYS A 115 -32.92 -19.51 -1.65
C CYS A 115 -32.28 -20.89 -1.86
N ASP A 116 -31.13 -20.89 -2.58
CA ASP A 116 -30.26 -22.07 -2.65
C ASP A 116 -29.37 -22.12 -1.39
N MET A 117 -29.89 -22.78 -0.36
CA MET A 117 -29.27 -22.90 0.95
C MET A 117 -27.87 -23.51 0.88
N ASP A 118 -27.67 -24.54 0.04
CA ASP A 118 -26.39 -25.25 -0.06
C ASP A 118 -25.29 -24.33 -0.70
N ALA A 119 -25.66 -23.59 -1.74
CA ALA A 119 -24.75 -22.63 -2.37
C ALA A 119 -24.38 -21.46 -1.44
N LEU A 120 -25.37 -20.91 -0.71
CA LEU A 120 -25.14 -19.81 0.24
C LEU A 120 -24.28 -20.26 1.43
N MET A 121 -24.50 -21.45 1.97
CA MET A 121 -23.66 -22.02 3.05
C MET A 121 -22.21 -22.26 2.59
N ALA A 122 -22.01 -22.75 1.36
CA ALA A 122 -20.69 -22.96 0.81
C ALA A 122 -19.94 -21.62 0.56
N GLU A 123 -20.66 -20.58 0.12
CA GLU A 123 -20.10 -19.24 -0.05
C GLU A 123 -19.75 -18.62 1.31
N MET A 124 -20.65 -18.72 2.28
CA MET A 124 -20.46 -18.20 3.63
C MET A 124 -19.23 -18.82 4.31
N GLY A 125 -19.05 -20.16 4.20
CA GLY A 125 -17.89 -20.85 4.75
C GLY A 125 -16.56 -20.35 4.14
N ARG A 126 -16.52 -20.16 2.81
CA ARG A 126 -15.32 -19.61 2.14
C ARG A 126 -15.01 -18.19 2.58
N LEU A 127 -16.02 -17.33 2.66
CA LEU A 127 -15.86 -15.95 3.13
C LEU A 127 -15.38 -15.90 4.57
N GLN A 128 -15.90 -16.77 5.43
CA GLN A 128 -15.47 -16.87 6.82
C GLN A 128 -13.97 -17.22 6.90
N ASP A 129 -13.53 -18.25 6.19
CA ASP A 129 -12.10 -18.64 6.16
C ASP A 129 -11.20 -17.49 5.67
N GLU A 130 -11.65 -16.74 4.65
CA GLU A 130 -10.91 -15.59 4.11
C GLU A 130 -10.88 -14.41 5.08
N ILE A 131 -11.98 -14.11 5.78
CA ILE A 131 -12.07 -13.05 6.78
C ILE A 131 -11.22 -13.41 8.00
N ASP A 132 -11.26 -14.67 8.45
CA ASP A 132 -10.44 -15.18 9.55
C ASP A 132 -8.96 -15.09 9.22
N ALA A 133 -8.55 -15.49 8.01
CA ALA A 133 -7.17 -15.40 7.54
C ALA A 133 -6.64 -13.96 7.48
N ALA A 134 -7.52 -13.00 7.18
CA ALA A 134 -7.21 -11.56 7.16
C ALA A 134 -7.36 -10.89 8.53
N ASP A 135 -7.79 -11.64 9.58
CA ASP A 135 -8.16 -11.11 10.90
C ASP A 135 -9.12 -9.91 10.75
N GLY A 136 -10.15 -10.09 9.91
CA GLY A 136 -11.02 -9.03 9.39
C GLY A 136 -12.24 -8.71 10.26
N TRP A 137 -12.47 -9.40 11.38
CA TRP A 137 -13.64 -9.16 12.23
C TRP A 137 -13.51 -7.92 13.13
N ASP A 138 -12.28 -7.47 13.41
CA ASP A 138 -12.00 -6.36 14.33
C ASP A 138 -11.31 -5.17 13.65
N ILE A 139 -11.80 -4.83 12.44
CA ILE A 139 -11.24 -3.74 11.62
C ILE A 139 -11.32 -2.40 12.34
N ASP A 140 -12.44 -2.08 12.99
CA ASP A 140 -12.64 -0.78 13.64
C ASP A 140 -11.68 -0.58 14.83
N SER A 141 -11.37 -1.64 15.59
CA SER A 141 -10.37 -1.60 16.66
C SER A 141 -8.96 -1.38 16.10
N LYS A 142 -8.59 -2.08 15.02
CA LYS A 142 -7.30 -1.91 14.33
C LYS A 142 -7.13 -0.50 13.79
N LEU A 143 -8.19 0.04 13.17
CA LEU A 143 -8.22 1.43 12.69
C LEU A 143 -7.97 2.40 13.83
N GLY A 144 -8.73 2.29 14.93
CA GLY A 144 -8.58 3.15 16.10
C GLY A 144 -7.16 3.13 16.66
N GLN A 145 -6.62 1.93 16.89
CA GLN A 145 -5.25 1.78 17.40
C GLN A 145 -4.18 2.39 16.48
N ALA A 146 -4.30 2.18 15.16
CA ALA A 146 -3.34 2.73 14.19
C ALA A 146 -3.44 4.26 14.10
N MET A 147 -4.65 4.81 14.12
CA MET A 147 -4.89 6.25 14.10
C MET A 147 -4.33 6.93 15.35
N ASP A 148 -4.54 6.34 16.52
CA ASP A 148 -3.99 6.82 17.80
C ASP A 148 -2.46 6.76 17.82
N ALA A 149 -1.87 5.65 17.38
CA ALA A 149 -0.42 5.45 17.35
C ALA A 149 0.29 6.47 16.46
N LEU A 150 -0.32 6.88 15.36
CA LEU A 150 0.22 7.88 14.44
C LEU A 150 -0.27 9.30 14.73
N GLN A 151 -1.05 9.50 15.79
CA GLN A 151 -1.61 10.79 16.19
C GLN A 151 -2.29 11.49 14.99
N LEU A 152 -3.23 10.78 14.35
CA LEU A 152 -3.97 11.34 13.24
C LEU A 152 -4.91 12.47 13.71
N PRO A 153 -5.31 13.38 12.80
CA PRO A 153 -6.38 14.34 13.07
C PRO A 153 -7.71 13.63 13.38
N ASP A 154 -8.71 14.41 13.78
CA ASP A 154 -10.06 13.93 14.05
C ASP A 154 -10.57 13.05 12.88
N SER A 155 -11.18 11.92 13.22
CA SER A 155 -11.67 10.91 12.27
C SER A 155 -12.64 11.47 11.23
N ASP A 156 -13.50 12.40 11.65
CA ASP A 156 -14.55 12.99 10.81
C ASP A 156 -14.08 14.22 10.04
N MET A 157 -12.82 14.63 10.22
CA MET A 157 -12.26 15.78 9.53
C MET A 157 -12.09 15.50 8.04
N PRO A 158 -12.56 16.38 7.14
CA PRO A 158 -12.33 16.26 5.70
C PRO A 158 -10.83 16.35 5.36
N VAL A 159 -10.35 15.48 4.48
CA VAL A 159 -8.91 15.43 4.12
C VAL A 159 -8.43 16.70 3.42
N ASN A 160 -9.29 17.38 2.69
CA ASN A 160 -8.94 18.61 1.94
C ASN A 160 -8.54 19.79 2.82
N VAL A 161 -8.89 19.81 4.12
CA VAL A 161 -8.52 20.89 5.06
C VAL A 161 -7.24 20.59 5.83
N LEU A 162 -6.67 19.39 5.67
CA LEU A 162 -5.49 18.94 6.39
C LEU A 162 -4.22 19.64 5.88
N SER A 163 -3.29 19.89 6.80
CA SER A 163 -1.93 20.30 6.44
C SER A 163 -1.20 19.16 5.70
N GLY A 164 -0.15 19.48 4.93
CA GLY A 164 0.63 18.47 4.22
C GLY A 164 1.23 17.40 5.13
N GLY A 165 1.61 17.76 6.37
CA GLY A 165 2.11 16.81 7.37
C GLY A 165 1.02 15.85 7.88
N GLU A 166 -0.20 16.34 8.07
CA GLU A 166 -1.36 15.52 8.47
C GLU A 166 -1.78 14.58 7.35
N ARG A 167 -1.90 15.08 6.13
CA ARG A 167 -2.18 14.26 4.94
C ARG A 167 -1.17 13.10 4.82
N ARG A 168 0.11 13.39 5.06
CA ARG A 168 1.17 12.39 5.02
C ARG A 168 1.01 11.33 6.11
N ARG A 169 0.62 11.72 7.35
CA ARG A 169 0.35 10.75 8.42
C ARG A 169 -0.86 9.86 8.11
N VAL A 170 -1.92 10.44 7.54
CA VAL A 170 -3.10 9.68 7.08
C VAL A 170 -2.72 8.66 6.02
N ALA A 171 -1.95 9.07 5.01
CA ALA A 171 -1.48 8.17 3.96
C ALA A 171 -0.53 7.08 4.47
N LEU A 172 0.35 7.42 5.43
CA LEU A 172 1.22 6.45 6.07
C LEU A 172 0.42 5.43 6.89
N CYS A 173 -0.60 5.88 7.63
CA CYS A 173 -1.50 5.00 8.37
C CYS A 173 -2.17 4.00 7.44
N LYS A 174 -2.80 4.49 6.37
CA LYS A 174 -3.42 3.66 5.35
C LYS A 174 -2.44 2.63 4.80
N LEU A 175 -1.25 3.05 4.39
CA LEU A 175 -0.23 2.20 3.80
C LEU A 175 0.28 1.12 4.77
N LEU A 176 0.45 1.45 6.06
CA LEU A 176 0.86 0.49 7.07
C LEU A 176 -0.24 -0.55 7.36
N LEU A 177 -1.51 -0.16 7.28
CA LEU A 177 -2.64 -1.07 7.43
C LEU A 177 -2.83 -1.99 6.21
N GLU A 178 -2.46 -1.55 5.01
CA GLU A 178 -2.38 -2.38 3.81
C GLU A 178 -1.31 -3.47 3.93
N ALA A 179 -0.31 -3.26 4.82
CA ALA A 179 0.79 -4.17 5.14
C ALA A 179 1.49 -4.77 3.90
N PRO A 180 1.99 -3.95 2.96
CA PRO A 180 2.65 -4.47 1.77
C PRO A 180 3.96 -5.19 2.12
N ASP A 181 4.31 -6.23 1.35
CA ASP A 181 5.57 -6.96 1.51
C ASP A 181 6.81 -6.10 1.22
N LEU A 182 6.67 -5.11 0.34
CA LEU A 182 7.69 -4.12 -0.01
C LEU A 182 7.15 -2.72 0.26
N LEU A 183 7.68 -2.06 1.29
CA LEU A 183 7.32 -0.69 1.65
C LEU A 183 8.37 0.31 1.13
N LEU A 184 7.94 1.25 0.30
CA LEU A 184 8.77 2.31 -0.27
C LEU A 184 8.40 3.66 0.34
N LEU A 185 9.38 4.37 0.90
CA LEU A 185 9.17 5.69 1.49
C LEU A 185 9.95 6.75 0.71
N ASP A 186 9.22 7.59 -0.06
CA ASP A 186 9.81 8.74 -0.75
C ASP A 186 9.70 9.98 0.14
N GLU A 187 10.79 10.24 0.90
CA GLU A 187 10.84 11.38 1.79
C GLU A 187 11.57 12.57 1.17
N PRO A 188 11.05 13.81 1.36
CA PRO A 188 11.78 14.99 0.95
C PRO A 188 13.11 15.04 1.71
N THR A 189 14.21 14.89 0.97
CA THR A 189 15.56 15.00 1.54
C THR A 189 15.79 16.42 2.03
N ARG A 190 15.63 16.67 3.32
CA ARG A 190 16.38 17.74 3.98
C ARG A 190 17.86 17.33 3.94
N PRO A 191 18.83 18.27 3.89
CA PRO A 191 20.26 17.96 3.65
C PRO A 191 20.92 16.98 4.64
N ARG A 192 20.18 16.32 5.51
CA ARG A 192 20.68 15.39 6.54
C ARG A 192 19.86 14.10 6.72
N LEU A 193 18.87 13.80 5.88
CA LEU A 193 18.02 12.61 6.07
C LEU A 193 17.92 11.76 4.80
N ILE A 194 17.97 10.49 5.02
CA ILE A 194 18.08 9.36 4.11
C ILE A 194 16.66 8.92 3.73
N SER A 195 16.38 8.66 2.45
CA SER A 195 15.18 7.91 2.04
C SER A 195 15.38 6.44 2.39
N TYR A 196 14.43 5.83 3.08
CA TYR A 196 14.50 4.43 3.46
C TYR A 196 13.50 3.61 2.64
N ALA A 197 13.94 2.45 2.17
CA ALA A 197 13.06 1.34 1.83
C ALA A 197 13.08 0.37 3.01
N VAL A 198 11.92 0.06 3.57
CA VAL A 198 11.75 -0.93 4.64
C VAL A 198 10.95 -2.09 4.05
N PHE A 199 11.48 -3.29 4.20
CA PHE A 199 10.90 -4.52 3.70
C PHE A 199 10.43 -5.38 4.85
#